data_17d0e89a7c672d28df029005d2db144c
#
_entry.id   17d0e89a7c672d28df029005d2db144c
#
_cell.length_a   1.000
_cell.length_b   1.000
_cell.length_c   1.000
_cell.angle_alpha   90.00
_cell.angle_beta   90.00
_cell.angle_gamma   90.00
#
_symmetry.space_group_name_H-M   'P 1'
#
loop_
_entity.id
_entity.type
_entity.pdbx_description
1 polymer ?
#
loop_
_entity_poly.entity_id
_entity_poly.type
_entity_poly.pdbx_seq_one_letter_code
_entity_poly.pdbx_strand_id
1 'polypeptide(L)'
;DYRDETGTYDRVASIEMFEAVGQEFWPSFFSKVSDVLKPGGKAGLQIITIRDDLFDTYSKRADFIQRYIFPGGMMPSVEKLEDCFRTADLELVKTDQFGLDYADTLKVWKDRFNDAWSTIKPMGFDDRFKCMWDFYLAYCEAGFRTGRIDVGQFTLSRG
;
A
#
# COMPACT_ATOMS: atom_id res chain seq x y z
N ASP A 1 -10.53 4.56 -14.38
CA ASP A 1 -9.55 3.49 -14.10
C ASP A 1 -8.17 3.97 -14.59
N TYR A 2 -7.09 3.67 -13.83
CA TYR A 2 -5.73 4.09 -14.21
C TYR A 2 -5.30 3.52 -15.57
N ARG A 3 -5.85 2.39 -15.96
CA ARG A 3 -5.57 1.74 -17.25
C ARG A 3 -6.08 2.53 -18.44
N ASP A 4 -7.10 3.36 -18.23
CA ASP A 4 -7.75 4.16 -19.28
C ASP A 4 -7.03 5.51 -19.49
N GLU A 5 -6.04 5.83 -18.61
CA GLU A 5 -5.30 7.08 -18.72
C GLU A 5 -4.41 7.08 -19.97
N THR A 6 -4.51 8.15 -20.78
CA THR A 6 -3.78 8.32 -22.06
C THR A 6 -2.95 9.60 -22.12
N GLY A 7 -3.03 10.44 -21.09
CA GLY A 7 -2.24 11.67 -20.99
C GLY A 7 -0.75 11.41 -20.80
N THR A 8 0.05 12.45 -20.99
CA THR A 8 1.49 12.42 -20.66
C THR A 8 1.82 13.53 -19.66
N TYR A 9 2.59 13.20 -18.63
CA TYR A 9 2.79 14.03 -17.46
C TYR A 9 4.27 14.18 -17.10
N ASP A 10 4.64 15.32 -16.55
CA ASP A 10 5.96 15.54 -15.98
C ASP A 10 6.13 14.81 -14.64
N ARG A 11 4.99 14.59 -13.95
CA ARG A 11 4.96 13.94 -12.62
C ARG A 11 3.72 13.06 -12.48
N VAL A 12 3.89 11.92 -11.83
CA VAL A 12 2.81 11.00 -11.45
C VAL A 12 2.91 10.76 -9.94
N ALA A 13 1.78 10.72 -9.26
CA ALA A 13 1.71 10.33 -7.84
C ALA A 13 0.66 9.23 -7.66
N SER A 14 0.99 8.20 -6.87
CA SER A 14 0.05 7.17 -6.44
C SER A 14 0.32 6.85 -4.97
N ILE A 15 -0.73 6.93 -4.15
CA ILE A 15 -0.61 6.77 -2.70
C ILE A 15 -1.52 5.64 -2.26
N GLU A 16 -0.91 4.53 -1.82
CA GLU A 16 -1.59 3.34 -1.27
C GLU A 16 -2.74 2.82 -2.17
N MET A 17 -2.52 2.87 -3.49
CA MET A 17 -3.43 2.31 -4.48
C MET A 17 -2.93 0.96 -5.00
N PHE A 18 -1.61 0.78 -5.06
CA PHE A 18 -0.97 -0.37 -5.67
C PHE A 18 -1.35 -1.69 -4.99
N GLU A 19 -1.59 -1.67 -3.68
CA GLU A 19 -1.99 -2.82 -2.90
C GLU A 19 -3.33 -3.43 -3.37
N ALA A 20 -4.17 -2.64 -4.03
CA ALA A 20 -5.45 -3.08 -4.59
C ALA A 20 -5.36 -3.56 -6.05
N VAL A 21 -4.19 -3.43 -6.69
CA VAL A 21 -4.02 -3.76 -8.12
C VAL A 21 -4.07 -5.28 -8.39
N GLY A 22 -3.62 -6.09 -7.41
CA GLY A 22 -3.47 -7.53 -7.59
C GLY A 22 -2.15 -7.92 -8.30
N GLN A 23 -1.52 -8.99 -7.83
CA GLN A 23 -0.16 -9.37 -8.24
C GLN A 23 -0.03 -9.60 -9.75
N GLU A 24 -1.04 -10.17 -10.37
CA GLU A 24 -1.06 -10.47 -11.81
C GLU A 24 -1.00 -9.21 -12.68
N PHE A 25 -1.42 -8.05 -12.15
CA PHE A 25 -1.45 -6.77 -12.86
C PHE A 25 -0.27 -5.84 -12.52
N TRP A 26 0.64 -6.24 -11.64
CA TRP A 26 1.79 -5.39 -11.27
C TRP A 26 2.63 -4.95 -12.47
N PRO A 27 2.99 -5.84 -13.42
CA PRO A 27 3.72 -5.40 -14.61
C PRO A 27 2.96 -4.36 -15.44
N SER A 28 1.65 -4.54 -15.63
CA SER A 28 0.84 -3.59 -16.40
C SER A 28 0.65 -2.26 -15.69
N PHE A 29 0.61 -2.23 -14.36
CA PHE A 29 0.59 -0.99 -13.58
C PHE A 29 1.86 -0.17 -13.79
N PHE A 30 3.03 -0.77 -13.64
CA PHE A 30 4.29 -0.06 -13.81
C PHE A 30 4.56 0.31 -15.27
N SER A 31 4.17 -0.53 -16.23
CA SER A 31 4.19 -0.14 -17.66
C SER A 31 3.33 1.11 -17.89
N LYS A 32 2.10 1.16 -17.32
CA LYS A 32 1.24 2.33 -17.42
C LYS A 32 1.88 3.58 -16.78
N VAL A 33 2.49 3.45 -15.61
CA VAL A 33 3.22 4.58 -14.96
C VAL A 33 4.33 5.09 -15.88
N SER A 34 5.10 4.19 -16.50
CA SER A 34 6.12 4.55 -17.47
C SER A 34 5.52 5.24 -18.70
N ASP A 35 4.46 4.68 -19.30
CA ASP A 35 3.85 5.19 -20.52
C ASP A 35 3.33 6.62 -20.38
N VAL A 36 2.73 6.95 -19.24
CA VAL A 36 2.16 8.28 -18.99
C VAL A 36 3.19 9.32 -18.51
N LEU A 37 4.41 8.91 -18.16
CA LEU A 37 5.50 9.84 -17.87
C LEU A 37 6.16 10.33 -19.16
N LYS A 38 6.47 11.61 -19.22
CA LYS A 38 7.39 12.14 -20.24
C LYS A 38 8.82 11.64 -20.02
N PRO A 39 9.68 11.58 -21.04
CA PRO A 39 11.11 11.35 -20.84
C PRO A 39 11.69 12.29 -19.78
N GLY A 40 12.45 11.77 -18.81
CA GLY A 40 12.94 12.50 -17.65
C GLY A 40 11.88 12.83 -16.59
N GLY A 41 10.63 12.40 -16.77
CA GLY A 41 9.54 12.54 -15.81
C GLY A 41 9.76 11.66 -14.56
N LYS A 42 9.07 12.01 -13.47
CA LYS A 42 9.21 11.27 -12.20
C LYS A 42 7.86 10.79 -11.66
N ALA A 43 7.86 9.59 -11.10
CA ALA A 43 6.75 9.09 -10.30
C ALA A 43 7.12 9.04 -8.82
N GLY A 44 6.18 9.46 -7.96
CA GLY A 44 6.25 9.24 -6.51
C GLY A 44 5.16 8.26 -6.11
N LEU A 45 5.56 7.09 -5.61
CA LEU A 45 4.63 6.03 -5.22
C LEU A 45 4.77 5.76 -3.72
N GLN A 46 3.68 5.86 -2.97
CA GLN A 46 3.64 5.38 -1.60
C GLN A 46 3.00 4.00 -1.58
N ILE A 47 3.73 3.01 -1.07
CA ILE A 47 3.33 1.60 -1.11
C ILE A 47 3.66 0.96 0.23
N ILE A 48 2.69 0.20 0.78
CA ILE A 48 2.93 -0.68 1.92
C ILE A 48 3.59 -1.96 1.40
N THR A 49 4.68 -2.34 2.05
CA THR A 49 5.47 -3.52 1.66
C THR A 49 5.51 -4.54 2.78
N ILE A 50 5.64 -5.80 2.42
CA ILE A 50 5.98 -6.88 3.34
C ILE A 50 7.47 -7.20 3.22
N ARG A 51 8.08 -7.65 4.29
CA ARG A 51 9.48 -8.11 4.30
C ARG A 51 9.72 -9.20 3.24
N ASP A 52 10.84 -9.16 2.53
CA ASP A 52 11.14 -10.05 1.40
C ASP A 52 11.07 -11.54 1.79
N ASP A 53 11.63 -11.92 2.95
CA ASP A 53 11.63 -13.32 3.44
C ASP A 53 10.23 -13.85 3.80
N LEU A 54 9.24 -12.99 3.92
CA LEU A 54 7.85 -13.37 4.24
C LEU A 54 6.94 -13.42 3.01
N PHE A 55 7.35 -12.80 1.89
CA PHE A 55 6.50 -12.61 0.72
C PHE A 55 5.97 -13.94 0.15
N ASP A 56 6.82 -14.94 0.01
CA ASP A 56 6.44 -16.23 -0.58
C ASP A 56 5.38 -16.98 0.23
N THR A 57 5.39 -16.83 1.54
CA THR A 57 4.36 -17.41 2.42
C THR A 57 3.10 -16.57 2.42
N TYR A 58 3.25 -15.26 2.46
CA TYR A 58 2.15 -14.30 2.48
C TYR A 58 1.32 -14.37 1.19
N SER A 59 1.96 -14.41 0.03
CA SER A 59 1.28 -14.41 -1.28
C SER A 59 0.41 -15.65 -1.53
N LYS A 60 0.63 -16.74 -0.79
CA LYS A 60 -0.09 -18.03 -0.94
C LYS A 60 -1.26 -18.22 0.02
N ARG A 61 -1.44 -17.32 1.00
CA ARG A 61 -2.45 -17.48 2.05
C ARG A 61 -3.12 -16.15 2.36
N ALA A 62 -4.44 -16.10 2.17
CA ALA A 62 -5.19 -14.92 2.58
C ALA A 62 -5.15 -14.76 4.12
N ASP A 63 -4.68 -13.62 4.56
CA ASP A 63 -4.69 -13.21 5.96
C ASP A 63 -6.02 -12.53 6.37
N PHE A 64 -6.05 -11.97 7.59
CA PHE A 64 -7.22 -11.25 8.07
C PHE A 64 -7.59 -10.05 7.20
N ILE A 65 -6.59 -9.27 6.75
CA ILE A 65 -6.81 -8.06 5.93
C ILE A 65 -7.45 -8.43 4.60
N GLN A 66 -6.89 -9.42 3.92
CA GLN A 66 -7.38 -9.89 2.62
C GLN A 66 -8.78 -10.54 2.70
N ARG A 67 -9.14 -11.09 3.86
CA ARG A 67 -10.45 -11.75 4.05
C ARG A 67 -11.57 -10.78 4.43
N TYR A 68 -11.27 -9.74 5.22
CA TYR A 68 -12.32 -8.96 5.89
C TYR A 68 -12.24 -7.46 5.64
N ILE A 69 -11.09 -6.92 5.23
CA ILE A 69 -10.89 -5.47 5.08
C ILE A 69 -10.70 -5.09 3.61
N PHE A 70 -9.72 -5.69 2.93
CA PHE A 70 -9.37 -5.41 1.54
C PHE A 70 -9.31 -6.72 0.72
N PRO A 71 -10.47 -7.30 0.33
CA PRO A 71 -10.49 -8.52 -0.47
C PRO A 71 -9.72 -8.35 -1.78
N GLY A 72 -8.78 -9.27 -2.04
CA GLY A 72 -7.92 -9.22 -3.23
C GLY A 72 -6.69 -8.32 -3.09
N GLY A 73 -6.53 -7.61 -1.97
CA GLY A 73 -5.35 -6.81 -1.71
C GLY A 73 -4.08 -7.66 -1.60
N MET A 74 -2.95 -7.13 -2.08
CA MET A 74 -1.65 -7.81 -2.04
C MET A 74 -0.53 -6.80 -1.84
N MET A 75 0.19 -6.93 -0.73
CA MET A 75 1.39 -6.13 -0.50
C MET A 75 2.57 -6.75 -1.24
N PRO A 76 3.35 -5.98 -2.00
CA PRO A 76 4.61 -6.44 -2.57
C PRO A 76 5.70 -6.50 -1.50
N SER A 77 6.79 -7.22 -1.79
CA SER A 77 8.06 -6.97 -1.13
C SER A 77 8.87 -5.94 -1.91
N VAL A 78 9.91 -5.37 -1.30
CA VAL A 78 10.77 -4.38 -1.98
C VAL A 78 11.48 -5.02 -3.17
N GLU A 79 11.98 -6.25 -3.03
CA GLU A 79 12.58 -7.01 -4.13
C GLU A 79 11.63 -7.14 -5.33
N LYS A 80 10.36 -7.47 -5.07
CA LYS A 80 9.34 -7.58 -6.13
C LYS A 80 9.00 -6.25 -6.79
N LEU A 81 9.02 -5.16 -6.05
CA LEU A 81 8.85 -3.82 -6.62
C LEU A 81 10.02 -3.45 -7.55
N GLU A 82 11.27 -3.70 -7.13
CA GLU A 82 12.46 -3.43 -7.94
C GLU A 82 12.47 -4.23 -9.24
N ASP A 83 12.01 -5.49 -9.21
CA ASP A 83 11.82 -6.29 -10.42
C ASP A 83 10.81 -5.64 -11.38
N CYS A 84 9.70 -5.14 -10.85
CA CYS A 84 8.69 -4.44 -11.65
C CYS A 84 9.21 -3.11 -12.20
N PHE A 85 9.94 -2.33 -11.41
CA PHE A 85 10.55 -1.07 -11.88
C PHE A 85 11.47 -1.31 -13.07
N ARG A 86 12.37 -2.29 -12.94
CA ARG A 86 13.33 -2.66 -13.98
C ARG A 86 12.64 -3.13 -15.26
N THR A 87 11.58 -3.91 -15.13
CA THR A 87 10.81 -4.43 -16.28
C THR A 87 10.06 -3.31 -17.01
N ALA A 88 9.67 -2.24 -16.31
CA ALA A 88 8.96 -1.10 -16.88
C ALA A 88 9.87 0.06 -17.32
N ASP A 89 11.20 -0.14 -17.33
CA ASP A 89 12.20 0.88 -17.67
C ASP A 89 12.09 2.14 -16.78
N LEU A 90 11.87 1.89 -15.48
CA LEU A 90 11.81 2.91 -14.44
C LEU A 90 13.00 2.76 -13.50
N GLU A 91 13.78 3.82 -13.34
CA GLU A 91 14.91 3.86 -12.42
C GLU A 91 14.45 4.27 -11.02
N LEU A 92 14.80 3.50 -9.98
CA LEU A 92 14.59 3.88 -8.59
C LEU A 92 15.63 4.93 -8.17
N VAL A 93 15.17 6.17 -7.96
CA VAL A 93 16.01 7.32 -7.60
C VAL A 93 16.16 7.46 -6.08
N LYS A 94 15.09 7.20 -5.33
CA LYS A 94 15.06 7.39 -3.88
C LYS A 94 13.99 6.53 -3.24
N THR A 95 14.29 6.04 -2.03
CA THR A 95 13.30 5.41 -1.15
C THR A 95 13.37 6.06 0.23
N ASP A 96 12.22 6.45 0.77
CA ASP A 96 12.05 6.90 2.14
C ASP A 96 11.07 5.97 2.85
N GLN A 97 11.52 5.25 3.86
CA GLN A 97 10.69 4.32 4.67
C GLN A 97 10.33 4.95 6.02
N PHE A 98 9.08 4.82 6.44
CA PHE A 98 8.58 5.46 7.67
C PHE A 98 7.51 4.62 8.39
N GLY A 99 7.63 3.30 8.37
CA GLY A 99 6.67 2.38 8.99
C GLY A 99 6.44 2.61 10.48
N LEU A 100 7.46 3.06 11.24
CA LEU A 100 7.28 3.36 12.66
C LEU A 100 6.39 4.58 12.90
N ASP A 101 6.52 5.63 12.07
CA ASP A 101 5.63 6.80 12.11
C ASP A 101 4.19 6.42 11.72
N TYR A 102 4.06 5.45 10.79
CA TYR A 102 2.76 4.93 10.41
C TYR A 102 2.12 4.11 11.55
N ALA A 103 2.92 3.35 12.29
CA ALA A 103 2.44 2.66 13.50
C ALA A 103 1.90 3.64 14.55
N ASP A 104 2.58 4.76 14.77
CA ASP A 104 2.10 5.81 15.69
C ASP A 104 0.80 6.46 15.19
N THR A 105 0.69 6.66 13.88
CA THR A 105 -0.55 7.14 13.24
C THR A 105 -1.72 6.18 13.46
N LEU A 106 -1.50 4.86 13.27
CA LEU A 106 -2.52 3.82 13.49
C LEU A 106 -2.97 3.77 14.96
N LYS A 107 -2.05 3.94 15.90
CA LYS A 107 -2.39 4.05 17.32
C LYS A 107 -3.30 5.24 17.58
N VAL A 108 -2.97 6.41 17.06
CA VAL A 108 -3.80 7.62 17.19
C VAL A 108 -5.17 7.41 16.54
N TRP A 109 -5.25 6.78 15.37
CA TRP A 109 -6.53 6.46 14.74
C TRP A 109 -7.39 5.54 15.57
N LYS A 110 -6.78 4.51 16.19
CA LYS A 110 -7.49 3.59 17.08
C LYS A 110 -8.05 4.31 18.31
N ASP A 111 -7.26 5.15 18.95
CA ASP A 111 -7.70 5.93 20.12
C ASP A 111 -8.88 6.83 19.73
N ARG A 112 -8.76 7.60 18.64
CA ARG A 112 -9.83 8.50 18.12
C ARG A 112 -11.10 7.73 17.70
N PHE A 113 -10.96 6.58 17.09
CA PHE A 113 -12.09 5.72 16.74
C PHE A 113 -12.86 5.26 17.98
N ASN A 114 -12.15 4.86 19.03
CA ASN A 114 -12.75 4.43 20.28
C ASN A 114 -13.44 5.61 20.99
N ASP A 115 -12.83 6.77 21.05
CA ASP A 115 -13.41 7.97 21.64
C ASP A 115 -14.69 8.40 20.91
N ALA A 116 -14.72 8.25 19.59
CA ALA A 116 -15.87 8.60 18.76
C ALA A 116 -16.95 7.50 18.70
N TRP A 117 -16.76 6.34 19.32
CA TRP A 117 -17.67 5.19 19.15
C TRP A 117 -19.13 5.50 19.51
N SER A 118 -19.38 6.30 20.54
CA SER A 118 -20.74 6.70 20.93
C SER A 118 -21.46 7.48 19.83
N THR A 119 -20.72 8.18 18.98
CA THR A 119 -21.25 8.92 17.81
C THR A 119 -21.37 8.00 16.59
N ILE A 120 -20.44 7.06 16.43
CA ILE A 120 -20.39 6.14 15.28
C ILE A 120 -21.49 5.07 15.37
N LYS A 121 -21.72 4.50 16.55
CA LYS A 121 -22.67 3.40 16.75
C LYS A 121 -24.09 3.72 16.23
N PRO A 122 -24.68 4.89 16.49
CA PRO A 122 -26.00 5.26 15.96
C PRO A 122 -26.07 5.40 14.44
N MET A 123 -24.94 5.47 13.74
CA MET A 123 -24.87 5.55 12.27
C MET A 123 -25.11 4.20 11.56
N GLY A 124 -25.40 3.14 12.34
CA GLY A 124 -25.71 1.81 11.82
C GLY A 124 -24.57 0.79 11.98
N PHE A 125 -23.50 1.13 12.69
CA PHE A 125 -22.40 0.22 12.98
C PHE A 125 -22.65 -0.53 14.29
N ASP A 126 -22.44 -1.84 14.28
CA ASP A 126 -22.64 -2.72 15.43
C ASP A 126 -21.32 -3.00 16.21
N ASP A 127 -21.45 -3.66 17.35
CA ASP A 127 -20.31 -4.01 18.19
C ASP A 127 -19.37 -5.03 17.51
N ARG A 128 -19.86 -5.82 16.53
CA ARG A 128 -19.03 -6.71 15.72
C ARG A 128 -18.10 -5.91 14.81
N PHE A 129 -18.64 -4.88 14.15
CA PHE A 129 -17.83 -3.95 13.36
C PHE A 129 -16.75 -3.28 14.23
N LYS A 130 -17.14 -2.82 15.44
CA LYS A 130 -16.17 -2.23 16.37
C LYS A 130 -15.00 -3.17 16.69
N CYS A 131 -15.31 -4.40 17.08
CA CYS A 131 -14.27 -5.39 17.37
C CYS A 131 -13.37 -5.67 16.16
N MET A 132 -13.95 -5.78 14.97
CA MET A 132 -13.21 -5.99 13.72
C MET A 132 -12.28 -4.81 13.42
N TRP A 133 -12.75 -3.58 13.58
CA TRP A 133 -11.99 -2.38 13.30
C TRP A 133 -10.88 -2.13 14.32
N ASP A 134 -11.16 -2.34 15.61
CA ASP A 134 -10.14 -2.31 16.67
C ASP A 134 -9.03 -3.34 16.42
N PHE A 135 -9.40 -4.55 15.99
CA PHE A 135 -8.43 -5.58 15.64
C PHE A 135 -7.61 -5.19 14.39
N TYR A 136 -8.27 -4.66 13.35
CA TYR A 136 -7.61 -4.19 12.13
C TYR A 136 -6.51 -3.17 12.44
N LEU A 137 -6.85 -2.11 13.18
CA LEU A 137 -5.90 -1.05 13.53
C LEU A 137 -4.74 -1.58 14.39
N ALA A 138 -5.03 -2.45 15.37
CA ALA A 138 -3.99 -3.07 16.20
C ALA A 138 -3.12 -4.05 15.40
N TYR A 139 -3.70 -4.82 14.49
CA TYR A 139 -2.97 -5.76 13.63
C TYR A 139 -1.97 -5.03 12.73
N CYS A 140 -2.41 -3.95 12.08
CA CYS A 140 -1.54 -3.12 11.25
C CYS A 140 -0.45 -2.42 12.08
N GLU A 141 -0.80 -1.82 13.24
CA GLU A 141 0.18 -1.22 14.14
C GLU A 141 1.28 -2.22 14.53
N ALA A 142 0.89 -3.43 14.95
CA ALA A 142 1.84 -4.48 15.32
C ALA A 142 2.72 -4.90 14.12
N GLY A 143 2.16 -4.97 12.92
CA GLY A 143 2.89 -5.27 11.69
C GLY A 143 4.03 -4.29 11.42
N PHE A 144 3.74 -2.98 11.52
CA PHE A 144 4.75 -1.93 11.36
C PHE A 144 5.76 -1.91 12.51
N ARG A 145 5.32 -2.00 13.77
CA ARG A 145 6.24 -1.98 14.93
C ARG A 145 7.22 -3.14 14.96
N THR A 146 6.83 -4.28 14.45
CA THR A 146 7.70 -5.48 14.38
C THR A 146 8.57 -5.53 13.13
N GLY A 147 8.44 -4.55 12.22
CA GLY A 147 9.12 -4.56 10.93
C GLY A 147 8.68 -5.71 10.01
N ARG A 148 7.51 -6.32 10.27
CA ARG A 148 6.93 -7.33 9.37
C ARG A 148 6.45 -6.70 8.07
N ILE A 149 5.89 -5.50 8.19
CA ILE A 149 5.51 -4.63 7.08
C ILE A 149 6.17 -3.26 7.28
N ASP A 150 6.32 -2.55 6.18
CA ASP A 150 6.80 -1.17 6.14
C ASP A 150 5.95 -0.36 5.17
N VAL A 151 6.08 0.95 5.17
CA VAL A 151 5.55 1.83 4.14
C VAL A 151 6.67 2.70 3.60
N GLY A 152 6.79 2.76 2.28
CA GLY A 152 7.85 3.52 1.62
C GLY A 152 7.32 4.45 0.55
N GLN A 153 7.97 5.60 0.42
CA GLN A 153 7.83 6.49 -0.73
C GLN A 153 8.97 6.19 -1.71
N PHE A 154 8.61 5.67 -2.87
CA PHE A 154 9.53 5.31 -3.95
C PHE A 154 9.47 6.40 -5.00
N THR A 155 10.60 7.07 -5.23
CA THR A 155 10.74 8.02 -6.35
C THR A 155 11.37 7.31 -7.53
N LEU A 156 10.63 7.24 -8.62
CA LEU A 156 11.06 6.61 -9.86
C LEU A 156 11.29 7.68 -10.93
N SER A 157 12.21 7.44 -11.85
CA SER A 157 12.47 8.27 -13.03
C SER A 157 12.29 7.44 -14.28
N ARG A 158 11.63 8.02 -15.29
CA ARG A 158 11.67 7.49 -16.64
C ARG A 158 12.89 8.02 -17.38
N GLY A 159 13.68 7.15 -17.99
CA GLY A 159 14.81 7.53 -18.83
C GLY A 159 14.42 8.42 -20.04
#